data_f7e5db8c95800bb31b7d63a82c2cb5c5
#
_entry.id   f7e5db8c95800bb31b7d63a82c2cb5c5
#
_cell.length_a   1.000
_cell.length_b   1.000
_cell.length_c   1.000
_cell.angle_alpha   90.00
_cell.angle_beta   90.00
_cell.angle_gamma   90.00
#
_symmetry.space_group_name_H-M   'P 1'
#
loop_
_entity.id
_entity.type
_entity.pdbx_description
1 polymer ?
#
loop_
_entity_poly.entity_id
_entity_poly.type
_entity_poly.pdbx_seq_one_letter_code
_entity_poly.pdbx_strand_id
1 'polypeptide(L)'
;MINLLSEQGAVDELGIGVIRDAFANYFFPGTSTIQTRAKYFLIVPYMLREAVDGRYGKDANRVLRAIDSAEKDCGIRLLEADPKAEGVIGSRVLPKGWVARKPSDIYWNGIRTFGIFCDYGLSIPEYVS
;
A
#
# COMPACT_ATOMS: atom_id res chain seq x y z
N MET A 1 17.52 -31.06 13.04
CA MET A 1 16.04 -31.07 13.09
C MET A 1 15.48 -29.76 13.63
N ILE A 2 16.04 -28.59 13.26
CA ILE A 2 15.57 -27.25 13.73
C ILE A 2 15.38 -26.27 12.56
N ASN A 3 15.62 -26.70 11.30
CA ASN A 3 15.48 -25.83 10.13
C ASN A 3 14.08 -25.81 9.49
N LEU A 4 13.11 -26.54 10.03
CA LEU A 4 11.71 -26.57 9.55
C LEU A 4 10.86 -25.42 10.08
N LEU A 5 11.36 -24.64 11.04
CA LEU A 5 10.63 -23.50 11.64
C LEU A 5 11.03 -22.14 11.08
N SER A 6 11.95 -22.08 10.10
CA SER A 6 12.40 -20.83 9.48
C SER A 6 11.84 -20.61 8.07
N GLU A 7 11.00 -21.48 7.55
CA GLU A 7 10.24 -21.19 6.34
C GLU A 7 9.19 -20.12 6.65
N GLN A 8 9.43 -18.91 6.18
CA GLN A 8 8.44 -17.83 6.08
C GLN A 8 7.34 -18.27 5.09
N GLY A 9 6.46 -19.10 5.57
CA GLY A 9 5.43 -19.73 4.78
C GLY A 9 4.83 -20.94 5.49
N ALA A 10 4.94 -20.99 6.83
CA ALA A 10 4.16 -21.96 7.60
C ALA A 10 2.71 -21.80 7.17
N VAL A 11 2.26 -22.73 6.36
CA VAL A 11 0.86 -22.83 5.94
C VAL A 11 0.04 -22.81 7.22
N ASP A 12 -0.92 -21.91 7.32
CA ASP A 12 -1.86 -21.85 8.43
C ASP A 12 -2.81 -23.07 8.31
N GLU A 13 -2.26 -24.24 8.60
CA GLU A 13 -2.94 -25.53 8.46
C GLU A 13 -4.22 -25.63 9.30
N LEU A 14 -4.36 -24.79 10.31
CA LEU A 14 -5.53 -24.75 11.20
C LEU A 14 -6.51 -23.63 10.86
N GLY A 15 -6.22 -22.78 9.87
CA GLY A 15 -7.07 -21.65 9.51
C GLY A 15 -7.17 -20.56 10.59
N ILE A 16 -6.28 -20.59 11.60
CA ILE A 16 -6.27 -19.61 12.70
C ILE A 16 -6.01 -18.19 12.18
N GLY A 17 -5.18 -18.06 11.15
CA GLY A 17 -4.93 -16.77 10.49
C GLY A 17 -6.19 -16.18 9.87
N VAL A 18 -7.01 -17.00 9.23
CA VAL A 18 -8.30 -16.58 8.64
C VAL A 18 -9.26 -16.09 9.72
N ILE A 19 -9.34 -16.80 10.85
CA ILE A 19 -10.19 -16.41 11.99
C ILE A 19 -9.69 -15.10 12.60
N ARG A 20 -8.37 -14.99 12.86
CA ARG A 20 -7.75 -13.75 13.35
C ARG A 20 -8.04 -12.57 12.43
N ASP A 21 -7.87 -12.75 11.13
CA ASP A 21 -8.07 -11.69 10.15
C ASP A 21 -9.55 -11.29 10.02
N ALA A 22 -10.47 -12.26 10.16
CA ALA A 22 -11.90 -12.00 10.24
C ALA A 22 -12.26 -11.14 11.46
N PHE A 23 -11.73 -11.47 12.64
CA PHE A 23 -11.92 -10.66 13.85
C PHE A 23 -11.27 -9.28 13.71
N ALA A 24 -10.05 -9.19 13.18
CA ALA A 24 -9.39 -7.92 12.94
C ALA A 24 -10.20 -7.03 11.99
N ASN A 25 -10.73 -7.57 10.90
CA ASN A 25 -11.58 -6.85 9.97
C ASN A 25 -12.94 -6.45 10.57
N TYR A 26 -13.48 -7.26 11.47
CA TYR A 26 -14.74 -6.96 12.16
C TYR A 26 -14.59 -5.81 13.18
N PHE A 27 -13.55 -5.86 14.01
CA PHE A 27 -13.34 -4.84 15.05
C PHE A 27 -12.63 -3.59 14.57
N PHE A 28 -11.78 -3.71 13.55
CA PHE A 28 -10.93 -2.64 13.03
C PHE A 28 -10.99 -2.61 11.49
N PRO A 29 -12.17 -2.35 10.91
CA PRO A 29 -12.34 -2.39 9.46
C PRO A 29 -11.42 -1.37 8.78
N GLY A 30 -10.79 -1.79 7.68
CA GLY A 30 -9.90 -0.93 6.89
C GLY A 30 -8.51 -0.72 7.46
N THR A 31 -8.21 -1.27 8.66
CA THR A 31 -6.88 -1.20 9.25
C THR A 31 -6.09 -2.48 9.06
N SER A 32 -4.77 -2.40 9.10
CA SER A 32 -3.89 -3.56 9.16
C SER A 32 -2.61 -3.22 9.91
N THR A 33 -1.91 -4.23 10.41
CA THR A 33 -0.66 -4.06 11.16
C THR A 33 0.46 -3.37 10.36
N ILE A 34 0.35 -3.31 9.03
CA ILE A 34 1.31 -2.64 8.14
C ILE A 34 0.95 -1.18 7.84
N GLN A 35 -0.27 -0.75 8.18
CA GLN A 35 -0.72 0.65 8.04
C GLN A 35 -0.27 1.48 9.25
N THR A 36 1.02 1.64 9.43
CA THR A 36 1.60 2.22 10.65
C THR A 36 1.72 3.74 10.63
N ARG A 37 1.43 4.41 9.52
CA ARG A 37 1.65 5.86 9.36
C ARG A 37 0.47 6.54 8.68
N ALA A 38 -0.17 7.44 9.41
CA ALA A 38 -1.34 8.19 8.93
C ALA A 38 -1.05 9.06 7.68
N LYS A 39 0.19 9.51 7.48
CA LYS A 39 0.58 10.30 6.30
C LYS A 39 0.19 9.65 4.97
N TYR A 40 0.20 8.35 4.87
CA TYR A 40 -0.14 7.65 3.63
C TYR A 40 -1.65 7.67 3.31
N PHE A 41 -2.51 7.87 4.30
CA PHE A 41 -3.93 8.13 4.06
C PHE A 41 -4.21 9.47 3.36
N LEU A 42 -3.21 10.37 3.33
CA LEU A 42 -3.26 11.63 2.58
C LEU A 42 -2.47 11.54 1.27
N ILE A 43 -1.26 10.99 1.32
CA ILE A 43 -0.33 10.93 0.17
C ILE A 43 -0.89 10.04 -0.93
N VAL A 44 -1.36 8.83 -0.59
CA VAL A 44 -1.83 7.85 -1.59
C VAL A 44 -3.04 8.36 -2.37
N PRO A 45 -4.13 8.86 -1.74
CA PRO A 45 -5.27 9.42 -2.47
C PRO A 45 -4.89 10.58 -3.39
N TYR A 46 -4.01 11.46 -2.92
CA TYR A 46 -3.53 12.58 -3.71
C TYR A 46 -2.79 12.11 -4.98
N MET A 47 -1.86 11.16 -4.83
CA MET A 47 -1.11 10.62 -5.97
C MET A 47 -2.00 9.86 -6.96
N LEU A 48 -2.96 9.07 -6.45
CA LEU A 48 -3.92 8.36 -7.29
C LEU A 48 -4.76 9.33 -8.11
N ARG A 49 -5.29 10.37 -7.48
CA ARG A 49 -6.08 11.40 -8.16
C ARG A 49 -5.25 12.14 -9.20
N GLU A 50 -4.05 12.56 -8.85
CA GLU A 50 -3.16 13.26 -9.78
C GLU A 50 -2.79 12.39 -10.99
N ALA A 51 -2.61 11.09 -10.79
CA ALA A 51 -2.32 10.16 -11.87
C ALA A 51 -3.54 9.95 -12.79
N VAL A 52 -4.75 9.87 -12.25
CA VAL A 52 -5.99 9.73 -13.05
C VAL A 52 -6.32 11.03 -13.78
N ASP A 53 -6.23 12.18 -13.10
CA ASP A 53 -6.48 13.51 -13.71
C ASP A 53 -5.34 13.95 -14.65
N GLY A 54 -4.22 13.23 -14.64
CA GLY A 54 -3.01 13.57 -15.35
C GLY A 54 -3.04 13.26 -16.86
N ARG A 55 -1.93 13.57 -17.55
CA ARG A 55 -1.77 13.46 -19.01
C ARG A 55 -1.58 12.02 -19.54
N TYR A 56 -1.87 11.00 -18.74
CA TYR A 56 -1.57 9.60 -19.11
C TYR A 56 -2.66 8.97 -20.00
N GLY A 57 -3.74 9.68 -20.26
CA GLY A 57 -4.87 9.21 -21.07
C GLY A 57 -5.65 8.09 -20.37
N LYS A 58 -6.49 7.40 -21.11
CA LYS A 58 -7.32 6.27 -20.63
C LYS A 58 -6.56 4.92 -20.61
N ASP A 59 -5.23 4.92 -20.69
CA ASP A 59 -4.44 3.69 -20.62
C ASP A 59 -4.13 3.34 -19.17
N ALA A 60 -4.92 2.45 -18.59
CA ALA A 60 -4.77 1.98 -17.22
C ALA A 60 -3.33 1.52 -16.88
N ASN A 61 -2.65 0.86 -17.82
CA ASN A 61 -1.28 0.39 -17.60
C ASN A 61 -0.27 1.56 -17.51
N ARG A 62 -0.53 2.65 -18.21
CA ARG A 62 0.29 3.87 -18.09
C ARG A 62 0.03 4.58 -16.77
N VAL A 63 -1.23 4.66 -16.36
CA VAL A 63 -1.61 5.25 -15.06
C VAL A 63 -1.00 4.46 -13.92
N LEU A 64 -1.09 3.13 -13.93
CA LEU A 64 -0.50 2.28 -12.89
C LEU A 64 1.04 2.44 -12.80
N ARG A 65 1.74 2.54 -13.94
CA ARG A 65 3.19 2.81 -13.93
C ARG A 65 3.52 4.22 -13.42
N ALA A 66 2.68 5.20 -13.73
CA ALA A 66 2.84 6.55 -13.21
C ALA A 66 2.67 6.62 -11.69
N ILE A 67 1.67 5.91 -11.15
CA ILE A 67 1.47 5.77 -9.71
C ILE A 67 2.71 5.14 -9.06
N ASP A 68 3.21 4.04 -9.62
CA ASP A 68 4.39 3.34 -9.10
C ASP A 68 5.63 4.25 -9.06
N SER A 69 5.87 5.01 -10.12
CA SER A 69 6.95 5.99 -10.17
C SER A 69 6.76 7.12 -9.15
N ALA A 70 5.55 7.67 -9.05
CA ALA A 70 5.24 8.74 -8.11
C ALA A 70 5.40 8.31 -6.65
N GLU A 71 4.99 7.09 -6.30
CA GLU A 71 5.17 6.53 -4.97
C GLU A 71 6.65 6.37 -4.60
N LYS A 72 7.46 5.87 -5.54
CA LYS A 72 8.90 5.75 -5.37
C LYS A 72 9.57 7.10 -5.18
N ASP A 73 9.26 8.06 -6.04
CA ASP A 73 9.79 9.43 -6.00
C ASP A 73 9.38 10.13 -4.70
N CYS A 74 8.15 9.95 -4.25
CA CYS A 74 7.68 10.46 -2.97
C CYS A 74 8.50 9.89 -1.80
N GLY A 75 8.76 8.58 -1.80
CA GLY A 75 9.61 7.94 -0.79
C GLY A 75 11.03 8.52 -0.78
N ILE A 76 11.63 8.75 -1.93
CA ILE A 76 12.96 9.38 -2.07
C ILE A 76 12.95 10.79 -1.49
N ARG A 77 11.99 11.63 -1.90
CA ARG A 77 11.86 13.01 -1.39
C ARG A 77 11.63 13.10 0.11
N LEU A 78 10.86 12.16 0.68
CA LEU A 78 10.67 12.09 2.14
C LEU A 78 11.99 11.81 2.87
N LEU A 79 12.85 10.96 2.31
CA LEU A 79 14.16 10.63 2.89
C LEU A 79 15.20 11.74 2.63
N GLU A 80 15.09 12.47 1.52
CA GLU A 80 15.94 13.64 1.25
C GLU A 80 15.60 14.79 2.21
N ALA A 81 14.32 15.00 2.49
CA ALA A 81 13.86 16.03 3.43
C ALA A 81 14.25 15.71 4.89
N ASP A 82 14.16 14.44 5.26
CA ASP A 82 14.61 13.95 6.57
C ASP A 82 15.19 12.52 6.43
N PRO A 83 16.53 12.39 6.39
CA PRO A 83 17.19 11.08 6.29
C PRO A 83 16.90 10.12 7.46
N LYS A 84 16.39 10.64 8.57
CA LYS A 84 15.98 9.86 9.74
C LYS A 84 14.47 9.65 9.81
N ALA A 85 13.73 10.05 8.77
CA ALA A 85 12.28 9.91 8.73
C ALA A 85 11.84 8.47 8.98
N GLU A 86 11.12 8.26 10.07
CA GLU A 86 10.57 6.95 10.40
C GLU A 86 9.34 6.62 9.55
N GLY A 87 9.19 5.32 9.25
CA GLY A 87 8.01 4.76 8.60
C GLY A 87 7.84 5.25 7.16
N VAL A 88 8.94 5.51 6.45
CA VAL A 88 8.94 5.66 4.99
C VAL A 88 8.97 4.27 4.37
N ILE A 89 7.91 3.93 3.62
CA ILE A 89 7.83 2.64 2.93
C ILE A 89 8.96 2.58 1.89
N GLY A 90 9.73 1.51 1.93
CA GLY A 90 10.87 1.32 1.04
C GLY A 90 12.18 1.98 1.51
N SER A 91 12.24 2.61 2.68
CA SER A 91 13.44 3.32 3.18
C SER A 91 14.73 2.49 3.16
N ARG A 92 14.63 1.15 3.32
CA ARG A 92 15.79 0.25 3.33
C ARG A 92 16.35 -0.07 1.94
N VAL A 93 15.58 0.15 0.88
CA VAL A 93 15.95 -0.20 -0.50
C VAL A 93 16.07 1.04 -1.40
N LEU A 94 15.46 2.16 -1.04
CA LEU A 94 15.57 3.44 -1.75
C LEU A 94 16.98 4.03 -1.64
N PRO A 95 17.47 4.74 -2.64
CA PRO A 95 16.87 4.97 -3.97
C PRO A 95 17.15 3.84 -4.97
N LYS A 96 18.01 2.86 -4.62
CA LYS A 96 18.53 1.83 -5.54
C LYS A 96 17.47 0.83 -6.01
N GLY A 97 16.46 0.58 -5.19
CA GLY A 97 15.39 -0.38 -5.47
C GLY A 97 14.02 0.18 -5.16
N TRP A 98 13.00 -0.68 -5.23
CA TRP A 98 11.64 -0.40 -4.81
C TRP A 98 11.02 -1.64 -4.16
N VAL A 99 9.97 -1.45 -3.40
CA VAL A 99 9.28 -2.52 -2.68
C VAL A 99 8.26 -3.22 -3.58
N ALA A 100 8.08 -4.52 -3.38
CA ALA A 100 7.03 -5.27 -4.06
C ALA A 100 5.63 -4.85 -3.60
N ARG A 101 5.47 -4.56 -2.30
CA ARG A 101 4.20 -4.11 -1.72
C ARG A 101 4.25 -2.61 -1.49
N LYS A 102 3.54 -1.88 -2.33
CA LYS A 102 3.58 -0.42 -2.45
C LYS A 102 2.67 0.27 -1.42
N PRO A 103 2.86 1.57 -1.16
CA PRO A 103 1.95 2.35 -0.32
C PRO A 103 0.49 2.24 -0.72
N SER A 104 0.18 2.35 -2.02
CA SER A 104 -1.19 2.18 -2.52
C SER A 104 -1.78 0.81 -2.18
N ASP A 105 -1.04 -0.27 -2.39
CA ASP A 105 -1.50 -1.64 -2.06
C ASP A 105 -1.79 -1.80 -0.57
N ILE A 106 -0.96 -1.19 0.28
CA ILE A 106 -1.07 -1.29 1.73
C ILE A 106 -2.27 -0.50 2.25
N TYR A 107 -2.47 0.71 1.74
CA TYR A 107 -3.45 1.65 2.29
C TYR A 107 -4.79 1.64 1.56
N TRP A 108 -4.91 1.00 0.39
CA TRP A 108 -6.11 1.00 -0.43
C TRP A 108 -7.38 0.59 0.31
N ASN A 109 -7.31 -0.51 1.05
CA ASN A 109 -8.47 -0.99 1.82
C ASN A 109 -8.92 0.02 2.88
N GLY A 110 -7.97 0.62 3.62
CA GLY A 110 -8.27 1.64 4.61
C GLY A 110 -8.85 2.91 3.99
N ILE A 111 -8.27 3.37 2.87
CA ILE A 111 -8.73 4.56 2.14
C ILE A 111 -10.21 4.42 1.72
N ARG A 112 -10.60 3.24 1.23
CA ARG A 112 -11.98 2.95 0.86
C ARG A 112 -12.89 2.84 2.08
N THR A 113 -12.49 2.07 3.08
CA THR A 113 -13.31 1.81 4.28
C THR A 113 -13.58 3.09 5.07
N PHE A 114 -12.61 4.01 5.11
CA PHE A 114 -12.79 5.32 5.76
C PHE A 114 -13.49 6.37 4.88
N GLY A 115 -13.95 6.00 3.68
CA GLY A 115 -14.68 6.89 2.79
C GLY A 115 -13.85 8.05 2.24
N ILE A 116 -12.51 7.90 2.21
CA ILE A 116 -11.62 8.90 1.58
C ILE A 116 -11.82 8.87 0.06
N PHE A 117 -12.03 7.66 -0.51
CA PHE A 117 -12.62 7.47 -1.82
C PHE A 117 -14.04 6.94 -1.70
N CYS A 118 -14.96 7.53 -2.49
CA CYS A 118 -16.37 7.17 -2.47
C CYS A 118 -16.74 5.98 -3.35
N ASP A 119 -15.80 5.48 -4.14
CA ASP A 119 -16.03 4.36 -5.06
C ASP A 119 -15.84 3.02 -4.34
N TYR A 120 -16.93 2.57 -3.74
CA TYR A 120 -16.97 1.34 -2.97
C TYR A 120 -16.85 0.12 -3.90
N GLY A 121 -15.89 -0.75 -3.60
CA GLY A 121 -15.76 -2.07 -4.23
C GLY A 121 -14.71 -2.17 -5.33
N LEU A 122 -14.19 -1.09 -5.88
CA LEU A 122 -13.18 -1.11 -6.94
C LEU A 122 -11.79 -1.49 -6.41
N SER A 123 -11.05 -2.26 -7.19
CA SER A 123 -9.60 -2.39 -7.05
C SER A 123 -8.89 -1.17 -7.66
N ILE A 124 -7.60 -0.99 -7.36
CA ILE A 124 -6.82 0.12 -7.96
C ILE A 124 -6.84 0.05 -9.49
N PRO A 125 -6.64 -1.11 -10.15
CA PRO A 125 -6.74 -1.20 -11.61
C PRO A 125 -8.12 -0.82 -12.16
N GLU A 126 -9.21 -1.16 -11.47
CA GLU A 126 -10.58 -0.79 -11.86
C GLU A 126 -10.85 0.70 -11.66
N TYR A 127 -10.26 1.29 -10.61
CA TYR A 127 -10.39 2.73 -10.34
C TYR A 127 -9.69 3.59 -11.42
N VAL A 128 -8.58 3.10 -12.00
CA VAL A 128 -7.80 3.85 -13.01
C VAL A 128 -8.17 3.52 -14.45
N SER A 129 -9.11 2.59 -14.70
CA SER A 129 -9.60 2.23 -16.02
C SER A 129 -10.76 3.11 -16.46
#